data_30366ad3c9f8c5a2dac492cf9f5702d1
#
_entry.id   30366ad3c9f8c5a2dac492cf9f5702d1
#
_cell.length_a   1.000
_cell.length_b   1.000
_cell.length_c   1.000
_cell.angle_alpha   90.00
_cell.angle_beta   90.00
_cell.angle_gamma   90.00
#
_symmetry.space_group_name_H-M   'P 1'
#
loop_
_entity.id
_entity.type
_entity.pdbx_description
1 polymer ?
#
loop_
_entity_poly.entity_id
_entity_poly.type
_entity_poly.pdbx_seq_one_letter_code
_entity_poly.pdbx_strand_id
1 'polypeptide(L)'
;MAEMSLETQIAALQDMESYLGDFCNMMYDHIETLRQNLYNYKAQGFPTEISDKYEQRHYAPARATVEQMITRIHTLHYSYIDGIIEHLRNAINE
;
A
#
# COMPACT_ATOMS: atom_id res chain seq x y z
N MET A 1 4.98 19.08 29.30
CA MET A 1 5.16 17.68 28.85
C MET A 1 6.56 17.53 28.29
N ALA A 2 7.26 16.47 28.65
CA ALA A 2 8.59 16.21 28.09
C ALA A 2 8.45 15.75 26.63
N GLU A 3 9.34 16.22 25.78
CA GLU A 3 9.41 15.73 24.41
C GLU A 3 9.93 14.30 24.37
N MET A 4 9.53 13.57 23.36
CA MET A 4 10.09 12.26 23.08
C MET A 4 11.59 12.38 22.79
N SER A 5 12.37 11.39 23.22
CA SER A 5 13.75 11.27 22.80
C SER A 5 13.84 11.09 21.28
N LEU A 6 15.01 11.40 20.71
CA LEU A 6 15.22 11.22 19.25
C LEU A 6 15.06 9.76 18.87
N GLU A 7 15.54 8.83 19.69
CA GLU A 7 15.40 7.39 19.46
C GLU A 7 13.93 6.96 19.44
N THR A 8 13.12 7.49 20.35
CA THR A 8 11.68 7.19 20.42
C THR A 8 10.95 7.76 19.20
N GLN A 9 11.35 8.95 18.75
CA GLN A 9 10.79 9.55 17.54
C GLN A 9 11.09 8.68 16.29
N ILE A 10 12.31 8.19 16.17
CA ILE A 10 12.70 7.29 15.10
C ILE A 10 11.87 6.00 15.14
N ALA A 11 11.72 5.40 16.33
CA ALA A 11 10.92 4.19 16.48
C ALA A 11 9.45 4.41 16.06
N ALA A 12 8.88 5.55 16.42
CA ALA A 12 7.51 5.92 16.04
C ALA A 12 7.37 6.04 14.51
N LEU A 13 8.37 6.67 13.87
CA LEU A 13 8.37 6.80 12.41
C LEU A 13 8.53 5.46 11.70
N GLN A 14 9.35 4.56 12.24
CA GLN A 14 9.48 3.20 11.73
C GLN A 14 8.18 2.41 11.86
N ASP A 15 7.45 2.61 12.96
CA ASP A 15 6.12 2.01 13.13
C ASP A 15 5.13 2.54 12.09
N MET A 16 5.17 3.83 11.78
CA MET A 16 4.35 4.42 10.73
C MET A 16 4.65 3.79 9.36
N GLU A 17 5.93 3.59 9.03
CA GLU A 17 6.33 2.90 7.80
C GLU A 17 5.79 1.47 7.77
N SER A 18 5.86 0.75 8.88
CA SER A 18 5.32 -0.61 9.00
C SER A 18 3.81 -0.65 8.73
N TYR A 19 3.06 0.27 9.32
CA TYR A 19 1.62 0.37 9.08
C TYR A 19 1.28 0.70 7.62
N LEU A 20 2.06 1.58 7.00
CA LEU A 20 1.88 1.89 5.57
C LEU A 20 2.15 0.67 4.69
N GLY A 21 3.20 -0.10 5.02
CA GLY A 21 3.52 -1.34 4.31
C GLY A 21 2.42 -2.37 4.43
N ASP A 22 1.87 -2.56 5.63
CA ASP A 22 0.75 -3.48 5.88
C ASP A 22 -0.49 -3.04 5.10
N PHE A 23 -0.77 -1.75 5.05
CA PHE A 23 -1.89 -1.20 4.29
C PHE A 23 -1.73 -1.46 2.79
N CYS A 24 -0.54 -1.25 2.24
CA CYS A 24 -0.26 -1.54 0.84
C CYS A 24 -0.45 -3.02 0.51
N ASN A 25 0.06 -3.89 1.37
CA ASN A 25 -0.08 -5.34 1.20
C ASN A 25 -1.55 -5.75 1.26
N MET A 26 -2.32 -5.19 2.17
CA MET A 26 -3.75 -5.47 2.30
C MET A 26 -4.51 -5.06 1.04
N MET A 27 -4.26 -3.87 0.51
CA MET A 27 -4.89 -3.42 -0.73
C MET A 27 -4.55 -4.33 -1.90
N TYR A 28 -3.28 -4.70 -2.03
CA TYR A 28 -2.82 -5.59 -3.09
C TYR A 28 -3.48 -6.95 -3.00
N ASP A 29 -3.55 -7.52 -1.80
CA ASP A 29 -4.16 -8.83 -1.56
C ASP A 29 -5.66 -8.82 -1.89
N HIS A 30 -6.37 -7.75 -1.54
CA HIS A 30 -7.79 -7.61 -1.85
C HIS A 30 -8.04 -7.55 -3.36
N ILE A 31 -7.24 -6.79 -4.10
CA ILE A 31 -7.41 -6.70 -5.55
C ILE A 31 -7.05 -8.02 -6.24
N GLU A 32 -6.04 -8.72 -5.74
CA GLU A 32 -5.64 -10.03 -6.26
C GLU A 32 -6.70 -11.10 -5.96
N THR A 33 -7.31 -11.06 -4.78
CA THR A 33 -8.42 -11.95 -4.42
C THR A 33 -9.62 -11.75 -5.35
N LEU A 34 -9.93 -10.50 -5.68
CA LEU A 34 -11.00 -10.21 -6.63
C LEU A 34 -10.70 -10.81 -8.01
N ARG A 35 -9.46 -10.69 -8.50
CA ARG A 35 -9.02 -11.28 -9.76
C ARG A 35 -9.18 -12.80 -9.75
N GLN A 36 -8.75 -13.46 -8.70
CA GLN A 36 -8.87 -14.92 -8.56
C GLN A 36 -10.33 -15.35 -8.53
N ASN A 37 -11.19 -14.62 -7.85
CA ASN A 37 -12.63 -14.93 -7.80
C ASN A 37 -13.27 -14.82 -9.20
N LEU A 38 -12.91 -13.79 -9.95
CA LEU A 38 -13.40 -13.65 -11.34
C LEU A 38 -12.95 -14.82 -12.20
N TYR A 39 -11.70 -15.22 -12.09
CA TYR A 39 -11.15 -16.36 -12.81
C TYR A 39 -11.89 -17.66 -12.44
N ASN A 40 -12.11 -17.88 -11.14
CA ASN A 40 -12.79 -19.08 -10.65
C ASN A 40 -14.24 -19.14 -11.13
N TYR A 41 -14.95 -18.02 -11.18
CA TYR A 41 -16.32 -17.98 -11.70
C TYR A 41 -16.36 -18.29 -13.19
N LYS A 42 -15.43 -17.77 -13.97
CA LYS A 42 -15.31 -18.11 -15.39
C LYS A 42 -15.10 -19.62 -15.58
N ALA A 43 -14.23 -20.22 -14.78
CA ALA A 43 -13.96 -21.67 -14.82
C ALA A 43 -15.18 -22.50 -14.45
N GLN A 44 -16.11 -21.97 -13.66
CA GLN A 44 -17.36 -22.63 -13.28
C GLN A 44 -18.50 -22.42 -14.28
N GLY A 45 -18.23 -21.75 -15.38
CA GLY A 45 -19.24 -21.53 -16.43
C GLY A 45 -19.96 -20.19 -16.36
N PHE A 46 -19.50 -19.24 -15.54
CA PHE A 46 -20.08 -17.90 -15.54
C PHE A 46 -19.87 -17.27 -16.94
N PRO A 47 -20.87 -16.56 -17.49
CA PRO A 47 -20.77 -16.04 -18.84
C PRO A 47 -19.56 -15.15 -19.05
N THR A 48 -18.71 -15.52 -20.01
CA THR A 48 -17.45 -14.82 -20.30
C THR A 48 -17.69 -13.38 -20.71
N GLU A 49 -18.76 -13.12 -21.48
CA GLU A 49 -19.09 -11.77 -21.92
C GLU A 49 -19.32 -10.83 -20.72
N ILE A 50 -20.04 -11.29 -19.70
CA ILE A 50 -20.31 -10.51 -18.51
C ILE A 50 -19.02 -10.30 -17.71
N SER A 51 -18.23 -11.37 -17.52
CA SER A 51 -16.95 -11.30 -16.82
C SER A 51 -15.99 -10.33 -17.49
N ASP A 52 -15.89 -10.37 -18.81
CA ASP A 52 -14.98 -9.51 -19.58
C ASP A 52 -15.38 -8.04 -19.46
N LYS A 53 -16.68 -7.73 -19.51
CA LYS A 53 -17.19 -6.37 -19.33
C LYS A 53 -16.89 -5.87 -17.92
N TYR A 54 -17.10 -6.70 -16.91
CA TYR A 54 -16.78 -6.34 -15.54
C TYR A 54 -15.28 -6.07 -15.37
N GLU A 55 -14.44 -6.97 -15.92
CA GLU A 55 -12.98 -6.82 -15.83
C GLU A 55 -12.52 -5.50 -16.47
N GLN A 56 -13.01 -5.18 -17.66
CA GLN A 56 -12.60 -3.97 -18.38
C GLN A 56 -13.13 -2.69 -17.72
N ARG A 57 -14.36 -2.69 -17.23
CA ARG A 57 -15.05 -1.49 -16.76
C ARG A 57 -14.85 -1.22 -15.29
N HIS A 58 -14.60 -2.24 -14.49
CA HIS A 58 -14.54 -2.11 -13.02
C HIS A 58 -13.24 -2.63 -12.44
N TYR A 59 -12.83 -3.85 -12.78
CA TYR A 59 -11.63 -4.44 -12.21
C TYR A 59 -10.35 -3.73 -12.64
N ALA A 60 -10.13 -3.55 -13.94
CA ALA A 60 -8.91 -2.93 -14.44
C ALA A 60 -8.73 -1.48 -13.94
N PRO A 61 -9.78 -0.63 -13.95
CA PRO A 61 -9.67 0.70 -13.34
C PRO A 61 -9.40 0.67 -11.84
N ALA A 62 -10.02 -0.25 -11.09
CA ALA A 62 -9.79 -0.39 -9.65
C ALA A 62 -8.36 -0.82 -9.37
N ARG A 63 -7.84 -1.78 -10.12
CA ARG A 63 -6.44 -2.21 -10.01
C ARG A 63 -5.47 -1.07 -10.29
N ALA A 64 -5.71 -0.30 -11.33
CA ALA A 64 -4.88 0.86 -11.67
C ALA A 64 -4.88 1.89 -10.54
N THR A 65 -6.03 2.15 -9.91
CA THR A 65 -6.15 3.04 -8.77
C THR A 65 -5.34 2.54 -7.57
N VAL A 66 -5.42 1.24 -7.27
CA VAL A 66 -4.64 0.63 -6.17
C VAL A 66 -3.15 0.75 -6.44
N GLU A 67 -2.69 0.46 -7.65
CA GLU A 67 -1.29 0.57 -8.03
C GLU A 67 -0.78 2.01 -7.90
N GLN A 68 -1.59 2.99 -8.30
CA GLN A 68 -1.26 4.41 -8.14
C GLN A 68 -1.17 4.81 -6.66
N MET A 69 -2.08 4.33 -5.83
CA MET A 69 -2.05 4.61 -4.38
C MET A 69 -0.80 4.02 -3.74
N ILE A 70 -0.44 2.79 -4.08
CA ILE A 70 0.77 2.15 -3.57
C ILE A 70 2.01 2.93 -3.99
N THR A 71 2.10 3.32 -5.25
CA THR A 71 3.20 4.15 -5.76
C THR A 71 3.29 5.47 -5.01
N ARG A 72 2.16 6.12 -4.76
CA ARG A 72 2.11 7.37 -3.99
C ARG A 72 2.60 7.19 -2.57
N ILE A 73 2.19 6.12 -1.91
CA ILE A 73 2.64 5.83 -0.54
C ILE A 73 4.15 5.65 -0.53
N HIS A 74 4.71 4.88 -1.46
CA HIS A 74 6.16 4.71 -1.55
C HIS A 74 6.89 6.01 -1.88
N THR A 75 6.41 6.77 -2.84
CA THR A 75 7.10 7.97 -3.32
C THR A 75 6.99 9.14 -2.34
N LEU A 76 5.83 9.35 -1.73
CA LEU A 76 5.58 10.51 -0.88
C LEU A 76 5.76 10.20 0.60
N HIS A 77 5.09 9.16 1.09
CA HIS A 77 5.08 8.89 2.54
C HIS A 77 6.37 8.25 3.01
N TYR A 78 6.84 7.19 2.35
CA TYR A 78 8.10 6.53 2.74
C TYR A 78 9.29 7.46 2.59
N SER A 79 9.40 8.15 1.47
CA SER A 79 10.52 9.08 1.24
C SER A 79 10.55 10.20 2.28
N TYR A 80 9.38 10.73 2.63
CA TYR A 80 9.28 11.78 3.63
C TYR A 80 9.69 11.28 5.02
N ILE A 81 9.18 10.11 5.42
CA ILE A 81 9.47 9.51 6.71
C ILE A 81 10.96 9.14 6.80
N ASP A 82 11.51 8.52 5.77
CA ASP A 82 12.93 8.16 5.71
C ASP A 82 13.83 9.39 5.83
N GLY A 83 13.45 10.49 5.19
CA GLY A 83 14.17 11.76 5.30
C GLY A 83 14.21 12.29 6.73
N ILE A 84 13.09 12.21 7.44
CA ILE A 84 13.01 12.61 8.84
C ILE A 84 13.86 11.69 9.72
N ILE A 85 13.78 10.37 9.51
CA ILE A 85 14.55 9.39 10.26
C ILE A 85 16.06 9.66 10.10
N GLU A 86 16.50 9.90 8.87
CA GLU A 86 17.89 10.22 8.59
C GLU A 86 18.34 11.50 9.29
N HIS A 87 17.51 12.53 9.25
CA HIS A 87 17.78 13.78 9.95
C HIS A 87 17.92 13.57 11.45
N LEU A 88 17.04 12.79 12.07
CA LEU A 88 17.10 12.49 13.49
C LEU A 88 18.33 11.64 13.86
N ARG A 89 18.69 10.67 13.02
CA ARG A 89 19.91 9.87 13.21
C ARG A 89 21.17 10.74 13.17
N ASN A 90 21.23 11.69 12.25
CA ASN A 90 22.33 12.63 12.17
C ASN A 90 22.41 13.51 13.43
N ALA A 91 21.28 13.93 13.95
CA ALA A 91 21.23 14.70 15.18
C ALA A 91 21.74 13.91 16.40
N ILE A 92 21.46 12.60 16.44
CA ILE A 92 21.95 11.71 17.51
C ILE A 92 23.47 11.58 17.43
N ASN A 93 24.02 11.50 16.22
CA ASN A 93 25.44 11.27 15.97
C ASN A 93 26.30 12.54 16.07
N GLU A 94 25.69 13.68 16.21
CA GLU A 94 26.39 14.92 16.55
C GLU A 94 26.79 14.93 18.03
#